data_5a077ac6938e7a046495980fc9d8eda3
#
_entry.id   5a077ac6938e7a046495980fc9d8eda3
#
_cell.length_a   1.000
_cell.length_b   1.000
_cell.length_c   1.000
_cell.angle_alpha   90.00
_cell.angle_beta   90.00
_cell.angle_gamma   90.00
#
_symmetry.space_group_name_H-M   'P 1'
#
loop_
_entity.id
_entity.type
_entity.pdbx_description
1 polymer ?
#
loop_
_entity_poly.entity_id
_entity_poly.type
_entity_poly.pdbx_seq_one_letter_code
_entity_poly.pdbx_strand_id
1 'polypeptide(L)'
;MKQTITHNKPRRAISYIRFSTPKQEHGFSLARQLQGTRDFCRRHNLVLDETLTIKDLGKSGFNGKNADSGNLSVFLDAIRNKKIPQNTVLVVEALDRLTRNNVIDASHLLTDILRHGIDVGLVTENKIYSKEYINNNPFEFIVATTYLIRGGDESRV
;
A
#
# COMPACT_ATOMS: atom_id res chain seq x y z
N MET A 1 -28.89 22.75 -17.74
CA MET A 1 -27.98 22.27 -16.70
C MET A 1 -26.62 21.93 -17.33
N LYS A 2 -25.64 22.73 -17.03
CA LYS A 2 -24.28 22.41 -17.45
C LYS A 2 -23.79 21.30 -16.52
N GLN A 3 -23.67 20.08 -17.02
CA GLN A 3 -22.90 19.06 -16.34
C GLN A 3 -21.47 19.54 -16.30
N THR A 4 -21.02 19.92 -15.13
CA THR A 4 -19.61 20.16 -14.92
C THR A 4 -18.93 18.80 -15.05
N ILE A 5 -18.34 18.54 -16.21
CA ILE A 5 -17.42 17.42 -16.35
C ILE A 5 -16.23 17.81 -15.49
N THR A 6 -16.26 17.38 -14.24
CA THR A 6 -15.05 17.39 -13.42
C THR A 6 -14.12 16.39 -14.10
N HIS A 7 -13.21 16.89 -14.93
CA HIS A 7 -12.05 16.11 -15.32
C HIS A 7 -11.34 15.76 -14.02
N ASN A 8 -11.61 14.57 -13.52
CA ASN A 8 -10.91 14.04 -12.37
C ASN A 8 -9.44 13.97 -12.76
N LYS A 9 -8.68 14.95 -12.29
CA LYS A 9 -7.23 14.98 -12.50
C LYS A 9 -6.67 13.68 -11.94
N PRO A 10 -5.87 12.92 -12.73
CA PRO A 10 -5.28 11.67 -12.24
C PRO A 10 -4.51 11.90 -10.93
N ARG A 11 -4.71 11.00 -9.98
CA ARG A 11 -4.02 11.05 -8.70
C ARG A 11 -2.64 10.40 -8.85
N ARG A 12 -1.68 10.89 -8.09
CA ARG A 12 -0.34 10.31 -8.03
C ARG A 12 -0.37 9.01 -7.23
N ALA A 13 0.31 8.00 -7.73
CA ALA A 13 0.51 6.74 -7.04
C ALA A 13 2.00 6.49 -6.79
N ILE A 14 2.31 5.90 -5.65
CA ILE A 14 3.65 5.46 -5.26
C ILE A 14 3.58 3.97 -5.00
N SER A 15 4.52 3.19 -5.55
CA SER A 15 4.56 1.74 -5.39
C SER A 15 5.41 1.36 -4.18
N TYR A 16 4.88 0.46 -3.35
CA TYR A 16 5.65 -0.21 -2.31
C TYR A 16 5.80 -1.69 -2.66
N ILE A 17 7.05 -2.16 -2.67
CA ILE A 17 7.39 -3.54 -3.02
C ILE A 17 8.27 -4.12 -1.92
N ARG A 18 7.93 -5.33 -1.48
CA ARG A 18 8.73 -6.08 -0.52
C ARG A 18 9.18 -7.39 -1.13
N PHE A 19 10.46 -7.69 -0.97
CA PHE A 19 11.07 -8.94 -1.45
C PHE A 19 11.41 -9.86 -0.29
N SER A 20 11.25 -11.16 -0.51
CA SER A 20 11.66 -12.18 0.47
C SER A 20 13.17 -12.39 0.46
N THR A 21 13.82 -12.20 -0.69
CA THR A 21 15.26 -12.38 -0.86
C THR A 21 15.84 -11.31 -1.79
N PRO A 22 17.15 -11.00 -1.69
CA PRO A 22 17.80 -10.08 -2.63
C PRO A 22 17.71 -10.53 -4.10
N LYS A 23 17.65 -11.84 -4.33
CA LYS A 23 17.54 -12.40 -5.69
C LYS A 23 16.24 -11.98 -6.37
N GLN A 24 15.16 -11.82 -5.61
CA GLN A 24 13.86 -11.38 -6.15
C GLN A 24 13.88 -9.92 -6.58
N GLU A 25 14.73 -9.10 -5.96
CA GLU A 25 14.84 -7.67 -6.28
C GLU A 25 15.27 -7.43 -7.73
N HIS A 26 16.13 -8.29 -8.28
CA HIS A 26 16.69 -8.15 -9.62
C HIS A 26 16.08 -9.09 -10.64
N GLY A 27 15.07 -9.88 -10.25
CA GLY A 27 14.53 -10.93 -11.07
C GLY A 27 13.13 -10.64 -11.60
N PHE A 28 12.53 -11.72 -12.09
CA PHE A 28 11.20 -11.74 -12.68
C PHE A 28 10.12 -11.22 -11.72
N SER A 29 10.31 -11.42 -10.40
CA SER A 29 9.34 -10.99 -9.38
C SER A 29 9.15 -9.48 -9.36
N LEU A 30 10.23 -8.69 -9.51
CA LEU A 30 10.12 -7.23 -9.56
C LEU A 30 9.32 -6.79 -10.79
N ALA A 31 9.66 -7.35 -11.96
CA ALA A 31 8.96 -7.00 -13.20
C ALA A 31 7.46 -7.33 -13.11
N ARG A 32 7.13 -8.48 -12.55
CA ARG A 32 5.73 -8.91 -12.36
C ARG A 32 4.97 -7.96 -11.42
N GLN A 33 5.57 -7.61 -10.28
CA GLN A 33 4.94 -6.72 -9.31
C GLN A 33 4.74 -5.31 -9.88
N LEU A 34 5.74 -4.78 -10.59
CA LEU A 34 5.62 -3.47 -11.22
C LEU A 34 4.57 -3.47 -12.32
N GLN A 35 4.47 -4.55 -13.10
CA GLN A 35 3.44 -4.65 -14.13
C GLN A 35 2.04 -4.68 -13.51
N GLY A 36 1.86 -5.45 -12.44
CA GLY A 36 0.61 -5.48 -11.69
C GLY A 36 0.22 -4.10 -11.15
N THR A 37 1.20 -3.37 -10.65
CA THR A 37 1.00 -2.01 -10.16
C THR A 37 0.60 -1.05 -11.28
N ARG A 38 1.26 -1.13 -12.44
CA ARG A 38 0.93 -0.30 -13.61
C ARG A 38 -0.49 -0.57 -14.10
N ASP A 39 -0.88 -1.84 -14.17
CA ASP A 39 -2.22 -2.23 -14.59
C ASP A 39 -3.28 -1.73 -13.61
N PHE A 40 -3.00 -1.83 -12.30
CA PHE A 40 -3.86 -1.29 -11.26
C PHE A 40 -4.03 0.22 -11.41
N CYS A 41 -2.93 0.95 -11.61
CA CYS A 41 -2.97 2.40 -11.79
C CYS A 41 -3.80 2.80 -13.01
N ARG A 42 -3.69 2.04 -14.10
CA ARG A 42 -4.48 2.28 -15.30
C ARG A 42 -5.97 2.10 -15.04
N ARG A 43 -6.35 1.03 -14.33
CA ARG A 43 -7.75 0.76 -14.01
C ARG A 43 -8.37 1.82 -13.10
N HIS A 44 -7.56 2.40 -12.21
CA HIS A 44 -8.05 3.35 -11.21
C HIS A 44 -7.73 4.81 -11.53
N ASN A 45 -7.30 5.10 -12.76
CA ASN A 45 -6.94 6.45 -13.21
C ASN A 45 -5.89 7.11 -12.31
N LEU A 46 -4.82 6.37 -12.04
CA LEU A 46 -3.68 6.85 -11.25
C LEU A 46 -2.48 7.05 -12.16
N VAL A 47 -1.63 8.03 -11.82
CA VAL A 47 -0.33 8.23 -12.47
C VAL A 47 0.75 7.70 -11.53
N LEU A 48 1.38 6.60 -11.92
CA LEU A 48 2.46 6.01 -11.14
C LEU A 48 3.73 6.86 -11.26
N ASP A 49 4.28 7.25 -10.11
CA ASP A 49 5.59 7.90 -10.06
C ASP A 49 6.66 6.83 -10.13
N GLU A 50 7.18 6.59 -11.32
CA GLU A 50 8.17 5.55 -11.55
C GLU A 50 9.57 5.93 -11.05
N THR A 51 9.78 7.20 -10.70
CA THR A 51 11.04 7.64 -10.09
C THR A 51 11.13 7.29 -8.61
N LEU A 52 10.01 6.94 -7.98
CA LEU A 52 9.95 6.64 -6.55
C LEU A 52 9.24 5.30 -6.33
N THR A 53 10.02 4.23 -6.24
CA THR A 53 9.54 2.93 -5.80
C THR A 53 10.14 2.61 -4.44
N ILE A 54 9.28 2.39 -3.45
CA ILE A 54 9.73 2.04 -2.10
C ILE A 54 9.94 0.53 -2.06
N LYS A 55 11.15 0.11 -1.73
CA LYS A 55 11.53 -1.31 -1.70
C LYS A 55 12.10 -1.69 -0.34
N ASP A 56 11.63 -2.79 0.19
CA ASP A 56 12.16 -3.37 1.42
C ASP A 56 12.40 -4.87 1.28
N LEU A 57 13.38 -5.39 2.01
CA LEU A 57 13.67 -6.82 2.07
C LEU A 57 12.77 -7.50 3.11
N GLY A 58 12.32 -8.69 2.79
CA GLY A 58 11.26 -9.39 3.53
C GLY A 58 11.55 -9.72 4.98
N LYS A 59 12.82 -9.85 5.39
CA LYS A 59 13.17 -10.12 6.79
C LYS A 59 12.69 -9.01 7.72
N SER A 60 12.65 -7.79 7.24
CA SER A 60 12.22 -6.62 8.02
C SER A 60 10.73 -6.69 8.37
N GLY A 61 9.90 -7.17 7.46
CA GLY A 61 8.46 -7.26 7.67
C GLY A 61 8.06 -8.26 8.73
N PHE A 62 8.87 -9.31 8.93
CA PHE A 62 8.56 -10.36 9.89
C PHE A 62 8.56 -9.85 11.34
N ASN A 63 9.40 -8.89 11.67
CA ASN A 63 9.53 -8.32 13.01
C ASN A 63 8.98 -6.89 13.11
N GLY A 64 8.19 -6.43 12.16
CA GLY A 64 7.73 -5.05 12.12
C GLY A 64 8.79 -4.02 11.75
N LYS A 65 10.00 -4.44 11.44
CA LYS A 65 11.13 -3.55 11.15
C LYS A 65 10.93 -2.71 9.88
N ASN A 66 10.06 -3.11 8.96
CA ASN A 66 9.72 -2.30 7.79
C ASN A 66 9.16 -0.93 8.19
N ALA A 67 8.30 -0.92 9.22
CA ALA A 67 7.70 0.31 9.71
C ALA A 67 8.67 1.12 10.58
N ASP A 68 9.61 0.44 11.25
CA ASP A 68 10.50 1.08 12.24
C ASP A 68 11.85 1.49 11.66
N SER A 69 12.40 0.75 10.69
CA SER A 69 13.78 0.95 10.24
C SER A 69 14.02 0.78 8.75
N GLY A 70 13.02 0.41 7.95
CA GLY A 70 13.16 0.22 6.51
C GLY A 70 12.75 1.46 5.70
N ASN A 71 12.68 1.30 4.38
CA ASN A 71 12.26 2.39 3.49
C ASN A 71 10.79 2.77 3.68
N LEU A 72 9.95 1.85 4.12
CA LEU A 72 8.59 2.17 4.51
C LEU A 72 8.58 3.15 5.70
N SER A 73 9.48 2.99 6.65
CA SER A 73 9.64 3.91 7.77
C SER A 73 9.95 5.33 7.29
N VAL A 74 10.86 5.47 6.33
CA VAL A 74 11.20 6.76 5.74
C VAL A 74 9.96 7.39 5.07
N PHE A 75 9.17 6.59 4.37
CA PHE A 75 7.94 7.04 3.75
C PHE A 75 6.91 7.50 4.79
N LEU A 76 6.76 6.75 5.88
CA LEU A 76 5.85 7.13 6.97
C LEU A 76 6.26 8.45 7.62
N ASP A 77 7.55 8.65 7.84
CA ASP A 77 8.05 9.92 8.35
C ASP A 77 7.77 11.08 7.39
N ALA A 78 7.92 10.84 6.09
CA ALA A 78 7.60 11.84 5.07
C ALA A 78 6.10 12.20 5.08
N ILE A 79 5.23 11.22 5.29
CA ILE A 79 3.79 11.47 5.45
C ILE A 79 3.52 12.32 6.69
N ARG A 80 4.07 11.94 7.83
CA ARG A 80 3.89 12.65 9.10
C ARG A 80 4.38 14.08 9.03
N ASN A 81 5.46 14.32 8.31
CA ASN A 81 6.04 15.64 8.09
C ASN A 81 5.43 16.40 6.92
N LYS A 82 4.34 15.90 6.36
CA LYS A 82 3.57 16.52 5.26
C LYS A 82 4.40 16.77 4.00
N LYS A 83 5.42 15.96 3.76
CA LYS A 83 6.25 16.03 2.55
C LYS A 83 5.62 15.32 1.36
N ILE A 84 4.67 14.42 1.61
CA ILE A 84 3.91 13.73 0.56
C ILE A 84 2.57 14.43 0.43
N PRO A 85 2.17 14.85 -0.77
CA PRO A 85 0.88 15.51 -0.94
C PRO A 85 -0.27 14.60 -0.53
N GLN A 86 -1.27 15.18 0.14
CA GLN A 86 -2.52 14.48 0.42
C GLN A 86 -3.15 14.03 -0.90
N ASN A 87 -3.97 13.00 -0.83
CA ASN A 87 -4.60 12.40 -2.00
C ASN A 87 -3.66 11.56 -2.88
N THR A 88 -2.44 11.32 -2.42
CA THR A 88 -1.54 10.33 -3.03
C THR A 88 -2.00 8.92 -2.64
N VAL A 89 -1.82 7.95 -3.52
CA VAL A 89 -2.18 6.55 -3.28
C VAL A 89 -0.90 5.74 -3.14
N LEU A 90 -0.75 5.08 -2.00
CA LEU A 90 0.29 4.08 -1.81
C LEU A 90 -0.23 2.74 -2.35
N VAL A 91 0.37 2.22 -3.40
CA VAL A 91 -0.06 0.97 -4.03
C VAL A 91 0.83 -0.17 -3.56
N VAL A 92 0.21 -1.19 -2.99
CA VAL A 92 0.87 -2.41 -2.54
C VAL A 92 0.19 -3.63 -3.15
N GLU A 93 0.90 -4.74 -3.27
CA GLU A 93 0.32 -5.96 -3.82
C GLU A 93 -0.82 -6.46 -2.92
N ALA A 94 -0.57 -6.56 -1.62
CA ALA A 94 -1.54 -6.98 -0.61
C ALA A 94 -1.16 -6.36 0.74
N LEU A 95 -2.09 -6.33 1.68
CA LEU A 95 -1.85 -5.72 3.01
C LEU A 95 -0.73 -6.41 3.79
N ASP A 96 -0.55 -7.72 3.62
CA ASP A 96 0.54 -8.45 4.29
C ASP A 96 1.93 -7.98 3.86
N ARG A 97 2.02 -7.20 2.80
CA ARG A 97 3.29 -6.57 2.38
C ARG A 97 3.68 -5.39 3.26
N LEU A 98 2.70 -4.74 3.90
CA LEU A 98 2.98 -3.62 4.79
C LEU A 98 3.54 -4.09 6.13
N THR A 99 2.96 -5.14 6.70
CA THR A 99 3.44 -5.73 7.94
C THR A 99 2.96 -7.17 8.07
N ARG A 100 3.73 -8.01 8.76
CA ARG A 100 3.35 -9.39 9.08
C ARG A 100 3.21 -9.65 10.58
N ASN A 101 3.26 -8.60 11.40
CA ASN A 101 3.26 -8.79 12.84
C ASN A 101 1.91 -9.37 13.34
N ASN A 102 0.98 -8.51 13.60
CA ASN A 102 -0.33 -8.91 14.11
C ASN A 102 -1.38 -7.91 13.63
N VAL A 103 -2.64 -8.24 13.90
CA VAL A 103 -3.77 -7.43 13.45
C VAL A 103 -3.73 -6.02 14.02
N ILE A 104 -3.32 -5.89 15.28
CA ILE A 104 -3.26 -4.59 15.95
C ILE A 104 -2.25 -3.68 15.25
N ASP A 105 -1.03 -4.18 15.02
CA ASP A 105 0.02 -3.41 14.35
C ASP A 105 -0.35 -3.09 12.91
N ALA A 106 -0.94 -4.04 12.18
CA ALA A 106 -1.40 -3.84 10.82
C ALA A 106 -2.50 -2.78 10.75
N SER A 107 -3.47 -2.85 11.65
CA SER A 107 -4.56 -1.87 11.73
C SER A 107 -4.03 -0.48 12.08
N HIS A 108 -3.08 -0.42 13.00
CA HIS A 108 -2.46 0.84 13.40
C HIS A 108 -1.70 1.48 12.24
N LEU A 109 -0.92 0.70 11.52
CA LEU A 109 -0.15 1.17 10.37
C LEU A 109 -1.08 1.68 9.26
N LEU A 110 -2.09 0.92 8.89
CA LEU A 110 -3.05 1.30 7.87
C LEU A 110 -3.80 2.58 8.29
N THR A 111 -4.26 2.62 9.52
CA THR A 111 -4.96 3.78 10.09
C THR A 111 -4.07 5.02 10.06
N ASP A 112 -2.80 4.88 10.43
CA ASP A 112 -1.84 5.99 10.44
C ASP A 112 -1.67 6.59 9.02
N ILE A 113 -1.51 5.74 8.02
CA ILE A 113 -1.42 6.17 6.62
C ILE A 113 -2.68 6.92 6.18
N LEU A 114 -3.84 6.33 6.43
CA LEU A 114 -5.12 6.91 6.03
C LEU A 114 -5.42 8.23 6.75
N ARG A 115 -5.07 8.33 8.02
CA ARG A 115 -5.31 9.54 8.80
C ARG A 115 -4.52 10.74 8.30
N HIS A 116 -3.40 10.50 7.63
CA HIS A 116 -2.58 11.56 7.04
C HIS A 116 -2.99 11.91 5.59
N GLY A 117 -4.12 11.39 5.14
CA GLY A 117 -4.67 11.72 3.83
C GLY A 117 -4.06 10.94 2.66
N ILE A 118 -3.35 9.86 2.95
CA ILE A 118 -2.78 8.97 1.93
C ILE A 118 -3.69 7.75 1.84
N ASP A 119 -4.16 7.44 0.63
CA ASP A 119 -4.96 6.25 0.40
C ASP A 119 -4.08 5.04 0.12
N VAL A 120 -4.62 3.85 0.31
CA VAL A 120 -3.90 2.59 0.08
C VAL A 120 -4.62 1.79 -1.00
N GLY A 121 -3.91 1.52 -2.09
CA GLY A 121 -4.40 0.70 -3.19
C GLY A 121 -3.88 -0.73 -3.05
N LEU A 122 -4.77 -1.71 -3.11
CA LEU A 122 -4.46 -3.14 -3.02
C LEU A 122 -4.64 -3.80 -4.37
N VAL A 123 -3.54 -4.23 -4.97
CA VAL A 123 -3.55 -4.83 -6.32
C VAL A 123 -4.36 -6.12 -6.35
N THR A 124 -4.16 -7.00 -5.37
CA THR A 124 -4.85 -8.31 -5.31
C THR A 124 -6.36 -8.18 -5.15
N GLU A 125 -6.83 -7.15 -4.46
CA GLU A 125 -8.26 -6.91 -4.25
C GLU A 125 -8.84 -5.95 -5.27
N ASN A 126 -8.00 -5.30 -6.07
CA ASN A 126 -8.40 -4.27 -7.04
C ASN A 126 -9.23 -3.15 -6.39
N LYS A 127 -8.82 -2.71 -5.20
CA LYS A 127 -9.52 -1.70 -4.42
C LYS A 127 -8.58 -0.62 -3.90
N ILE A 128 -9.12 0.58 -3.72
CA ILE A 128 -8.46 1.68 -3.03
C ILE A 128 -9.19 1.94 -1.72
N TYR A 129 -8.48 1.85 -0.61
CA TYR A 129 -9.00 2.20 0.70
C TYR A 129 -8.66 3.64 1.02
N SER A 130 -9.68 4.41 1.37
CA SER A 130 -9.54 5.78 1.86
C SER A 130 -10.13 5.88 3.27
N LYS A 131 -9.79 6.95 3.96
CA LYS A 131 -10.36 7.24 5.28
C LYS A 131 -11.89 7.29 5.21
N GLU A 132 -12.42 7.96 4.18
CA GLU A 132 -13.87 8.07 3.97
C GLU A 132 -14.50 6.70 3.69
N TYR A 133 -13.88 5.91 2.82
CA TYR A 133 -14.39 4.58 2.49
C TYR A 133 -14.46 3.69 3.73
N ILE A 134 -13.43 3.69 4.57
CA ILE A 134 -13.40 2.89 5.79
C ILE A 134 -14.46 3.35 6.79
N ASN A 135 -14.62 4.66 6.94
CA ASN A 135 -15.64 5.20 7.87
C ASN A 135 -17.04 4.84 7.42
N ASN A 136 -17.29 4.77 6.12
CA ASN A 136 -18.59 4.39 5.57
C ASN A 136 -18.80 2.88 5.51
N ASN A 137 -17.71 2.09 5.57
CA ASN A 137 -17.73 0.65 5.45
C ASN A 137 -16.85 0.00 6.52
N PRO A 138 -17.18 0.15 7.82
CA PRO A 138 -16.29 -0.29 8.90
C PRO A 138 -16.03 -1.80 8.91
N PHE A 139 -17.00 -2.60 8.42
CA PHE A 139 -16.80 -4.05 8.34
C PHE A 139 -15.71 -4.43 7.33
N GLU A 140 -15.53 -3.65 6.27
CA GLU A 140 -14.46 -3.91 5.30
C GLU A 140 -13.07 -3.75 5.92
N PHE A 141 -12.92 -2.83 6.86
CA PHE A 141 -11.67 -2.67 7.59
C PHE A 141 -11.35 -3.93 8.42
N ILE A 142 -12.36 -4.48 9.09
CA ILE A 142 -12.23 -5.71 9.85
C ILE A 142 -11.87 -6.88 8.96
N VAL A 143 -12.54 -7.01 7.81
CA VAL A 143 -12.26 -8.05 6.82
C VAL A 143 -10.84 -7.92 6.28
N ALA A 144 -10.42 -6.72 5.90
CA ALA A 144 -9.08 -6.48 5.37
C ALA A 144 -7.99 -6.86 6.38
N THR A 145 -8.15 -6.48 7.64
CA THR A 145 -7.20 -6.83 8.70
C THR A 145 -7.21 -8.32 9.02
N THR A 146 -8.34 -9.00 8.86
CA THR A 146 -8.45 -10.46 9.00
C THR A 146 -7.68 -11.19 7.90
N TYR A 147 -7.71 -10.71 6.66
CA TYR A 147 -6.94 -11.28 5.56
C TYR A 147 -5.43 -11.23 5.83
N LEU A 148 -4.96 -10.24 6.56
CA LEU A 148 -3.55 -10.17 6.95
C LEU A 148 -3.13 -11.36 7.80
N ILE A 149 -3.98 -11.81 8.72
CA ILE A 149 -3.71 -12.97 9.56
C ILE A 149 -3.65 -14.25 8.70
N ARG A 150 -4.61 -14.41 7.80
CA ARG A 150 -4.69 -15.60 6.94
C ARG A 150 -3.50 -15.70 6.01
N GLY A 151 -3.08 -14.58 5.41
CA GLY A 151 -1.88 -14.55 4.57
C GLY A 151 -0.65 -14.98 5.33
N GLY A 152 -0.53 -14.62 6.61
CA GLY A 152 0.54 -15.05 7.49
C GLY A 152 0.49 -16.55 7.78
N ASP A 153 -0.70 -17.10 8.00
CA ASP A 153 -0.89 -18.52 8.30
C ASP A 153 -0.65 -19.41 7.08
N GLU A 154 -1.12 -19.01 5.93
CA GLU A 154 -0.91 -19.77 4.68
C GLU A 154 0.57 -19.85 4.30
N SER A 155 1.37 -18.87 4.64
CA SER A 155 2.80 -18.87 4.36
C SER A 155 3.60 -19.77 5.31
N ARG A 156 2.98 -20.33 6.35
CA ARG A 156 3.61 -21.19 7.33
C ARG A 156 3.42 -22.70 7.07
N VAL A 157 2.66 -23.02 6.06
CA VAL A 157 2.42 -24.43 5.69
C VAL A 157 3.53 -24.93 4.80
#